data_71762b859d2b5a33f9a6659b53e383f4
#
_entry.id   71762b859d2b5a33f9a6659b53e383f4
#
_cell.length_a   1.000
_cell.length_b   1.000
_cell.length_c   1.000
_cell.angle_alpha   90.00
_cell.angle_beta   90.00
_cell.angle_gamma   90.00
#
_symmetry.space_group_name_H-M   'P 1'
#
loop_
_entity.id
_entity.type
_entity.pdbx_description
1 polymer ?
#
loop_
_entity_poly.entity_id
_entity_poly.type
_entity_poly.pdbx_seq_one_letter_code
_entity_poly.pdbx_strand_id
1 'polypeptide(L)'
;MTVAINGIAHIQLTVNDPERCVPFWEKLCHFLEMRTLLRNENSIYCIGSRTGILVQGAPKNKRGKPFDQNTAGLHHLCFRARSVADVDAIARFVVDELQATVVHPPEDGSQFAPGYYSFLFEDPDGIRIEFNFVPGKGHFGEGGRLGPGGQGPADFYSGDGLNNG
;
A
#
# COMPACT_ATOMS: atom_id res chain seq x y z
N MET A 1 -26.11 17.77 -5.31
CA MET A 1 -26.37 16.36 -4.93
C MET A 1 -25.02 15.72 -4.66
N THR A 2 -24.83 15.08 -3.50
CA THR A 2 -23.58 14.38 -3.13
C THR A 2 -23.88 12.88 -3.08
N VAL A 3 -22.85 12.05 -3.34
CA VAL A 3 -22.97 10.57 -3.29
C VAL A 3 -21.93 10.05 -2.31
N ALA A 4 -22.33 9.23 -1.35
CA ALA A 4 -21.43 8.50 -0.48
C ALA A 4 -20.96 7.21 -1.16
N ILE A 5 -19.70 6.84 -0.93
CA ILE A 5 -19.11 5.58 -1.39
C ILE A 5 -18.66 4.72 -0.20
N ASN A 6 -18.56 3.42 -0.39
CA ASN A 6 -18.12 2.47 0.64
C ASN A 6 -16.59 2.19 0.60
N GLY A 7 -15.82 3.07 -0.02
CA GLY A 7 -14.37 2.92 -0.18
C GLY A 7 -13.96 2.42 -1.58
N ILE A 8 -12.78 1.85 -1.67
CA ILE A 8 -12.20 1.34 -2.91
C ILE A 8 -12.57 -0.14 -3.08
N ALA A 9 -13.26 -0.50 -4.16
CA ALA A 9 -13.65 -1.87 -4.43
C ALA A 9 -12.45 -2.75 -4.81
N HIS A 10 -11.60 -2.26 -5.71
CA HIS A 10 -10.35 -2.91 -6.08
C HIS A 10 -9.33 -1.92 -6.63
N ILE A 11 -8.07 -2.35 -6.62
CA ILE A 11 -6.95 -1.68 -7.27
C ILE A 11 -6.38 -2.66 -8.28
N GLN A 12 -6.12 -2.18 -9.50
CA GLN A 12 -5.46 -2.96 -10.53
C GLN A 12 -4.08 -2.39 -10.81
N LEU A 13 -3.06 -3.25 -10.68
CA LEU A 13 -1.67 -2.95 -10.96
C LEU A 13 -1.24 -3.64 -12.24
N THR A 14 -0.44 -2.93 -13.04
CA THR A 14 0.19 -3.50 -14.23
C THR A 14 1.67 -3.66 -13.96
N VAL A 15 2.18 -4.88 -14.16
CA VAL A 15 3.58 -5.25 -13.87
C VAL A 15 4.32 -5.66 -15.14
N ASN A 16 5.63 -5.41 -15.18
CA ASN A 16 6.48 -5.82 -16.30
C ASN A 16 6.81 -7.32 -16.25
N ASP A 17 7.08 -7.82 -15.04
CA ASP A 17 7.51 -9.19 -14.79
C ASP A 17 6.46 -9.99 -14.02
N PRO A 18 5.42 -10.51 -14.69
CA PRO A 18 4.38 -11.28 -14.01
C PRO A 18 4.88 -12.60 -13.43
N GLU A 19 5.99 -13.17 -13.95
CA GLU A 19 6.56 -14.42 -13.43
C GLU A 19 7.08 -14.23 -11.99
N ARG A 20 7.58 -13.03 -11.67
CA ARG A 20 8.00 -12.66 -10.32
C ARG A 20 6.90 -12.00 -9.51
N CYS A 21 6.14 -11.10 -10.11
CA CYS A 21 5.14 -10.30 -9.40
C CYS A 21 3.91 -11.11 -8.99
N VAL A 22 3.40 -12.01 -9.87
CA VAL A 22 2.20 -12.80 -9.55
C VAL A 22 2.38 -13.68 -8.31
N PRO A 23 3.44 -14.51 -8.18
CA PRO A 23 3.66 -15.29 -6.96
C PRO A 23 3.98 -14.43 -5.73
N PHE A 24 4.65 -13.28 -5.89
CA PHE A 24 4.89 -12.33 -4.82
C PHE A 24 3.56 -11.81 -4.23
N TRP A 25 2.68 -11.29 -5.09
CA TRP A 25 1.40 -10.76 -4.68
C TRP A 25 0.46 -11.84 -4.14
N GLU A 26 0.53 -13.07 -4.66
CA GLU A 26 -0.21 -14.21 -4.12
C GLU A 26 0.17 -14.48 -2.67
N LYS A 27 1.47 -14.60 -2.37
CA LYS A 27 1.95 -14.80 -1.01
C LYS A 27 1.57 -13.65 -0.09
N LEU A 28 1.75 -12.39 -0.54
CA LEU A 28 1.39 -11.22 0.24
C LEU A 28 -0.11 -11.19 0.55
N CYS A 29 -0.96 -11.35 -0.47
CA CYS A 29 -2.41 -11.35 -0.28
C CYS A 29 -2.87 -12.47 0.65
N HIS A 30 -2.32 -13.68 0.53
CA HIS A 30 -2.67 -14.79 1.42
C HIS A 30 -2.23 -14.52 2.87
N PHE A 31 -1.07 -13.94 3.09
CA PHE A 31 -0.63 -13.51 4.42
C PHE A 31 -1.58 -12.45 5.03
N LEU A 32 -2.20 -11.61 4.19
CA LEU A 32 -3.22 -10.62 4.58
C LEU A 32 -4.64 -11.19 4.69
N GLU A 33 -4.79 -12.53 4.74
CA GLU A 33 -6.07 -13.23 4.81
C GLU A 33 -7.01 -12.93 3.60
N MET A 34 -6.44 -12.46 2.48
CA MET A 34 -7.18 -12.32 1.23
C MET A 34 -7.22 -13.66 0.50
N ARG A 35 -8.31 -13.94 -0.19
CA ARG A 35 -8.47 -15.16 -0.98
C ARG A 35 -8.36 -14.89 -2.47
N THR A 36 -7.74 -15.81 -3.19
CA THR A 36 -7.65 -15.76 -4.64
C THR A 36 -8.99 -16.06 -5.29
N LEU A 37 -9.43 -15.18 -6.20
CA LEU A 37 -10.58 -15.39 -7.08
C LEU A 37 -10.17 -15.84 -8.49
N LEU A 38 -9.03 -15.34 -8.97
CA LEU A 38 -8.50 -15.66 -10.29
C LEU A 38 -6.99 -15.75 -10.19
N ARG A 39 -6.42 -16.75 -10.86
CA ARG A 39 -4.99 -16.93 -10.95
C ARG A 39 -4.63 -17.61 -12.27
N ASN A 40 -3.68 -17.03 -13.02
CA ASN A 40 -3.03 -17.63 -14.16
C ASN A 40 -1.57 -17.18 -14.24
N GLU A 41 -0.84 -17.54 -15.27
CA GLU A 41 0.58 -17.21 -15.43
C GLU A 41 0.84 -15.70 -15.50
N ASN A 42 -0.13 -14.91 -15.99
CA ASN A 42 0.03 -13.48 -16.24
C ASN A 42 -0.73 -12.59 -15.26
N SER A 43 -1.56 -13.15 -14.37
CA SER A 43 -2.39 -12.35 -13.47
C SER A 43 -2.83 -13.10 -12.22
N ILE A 44 -3.12 -12.31 -11.18
CA ILE A 44 -3.78 -12.76 -9.96
C ILE A 44 -4.78 -11.72 -9.49
N TYR A 45 -5.93 -12.17 -9.01
CA TYR A 45 -6.93 -11.34 -8.36
C TYR A 45 -7.28 -11.92 -7.00
N CYS A 46 -6.97 -11.18 -5.95
CA CYS A 46 -7.30 -11.52 -4.57
C CYS A 46 -8.29 -10.53 -3.99
N ILE A 47 -9.19 -11.01 -3.12
CA ILE A 47 -10.16 -10.19 -2.39
C ILE A 47 -10.11 -10.46 -0.90
N GLY A 48 -10.26 -9.42 -0.10
CA GLY A 48 -10.35 -9.45 1.36
C GLY A 48 -10.48 -8.05 1.93
N SER A 49 -10.82 -7.94 3.21
CA SER A 49 -10.89 -6.63 3.91
C SER A 49 -11.70 -5.55 3.15
N ARG A 50 -12.73 -5.94 2.42
CA ARG A 50 -13.61 -5.10 1.59
C ARG A 50 -12.91 -4.44 0.40
N THR A 51 -11.77 -4.95 -0.03
CA THR A 51 -11.06 -4.49 -1.23
C THR A 51 -10.57 -5.67 -2.05
N GLY A 52 -10.15 -5.41 -3.27
CA GLY A 52 -9.50 -6.38 -4.13
C GLY A 52 -8.18 -5.86 -4.69
N ILE A 53 -7.24 -6.76 -4.87
CA ILE A 53 -5.97 -6.49 -5.54
C ILE A 53 -5.90 -7.36 -6.78
N LEU A 54 -5.88 -6.71 -7.93
CA LEU A 54 -5.65 -7.36 -9.23
C LEU A 54 -4.27 -6.96 -9.74
N VAL A 55 -3.43 -7.93 -9.99
CA VAL A 55 -2.11 -7.73 -10.60
C VAL A 55 -2.10 -8.41 -11.95
N GLN A 56 -1.67 -7.71 -12.99
CA GLN A 56 -1.66 -8.19 -14.36
C GLN A 56 -0.39 -7.77 -15.07
N GLY A 57 0.22 -8.71 -15.78
CA GLY A 57 1.36 -8.43 -16.66
C GLY A 57 0.99 -7.47 -17.80
N ALA A 58 1.84 -6.50 -18.05
CA ALA A 58 1.74 -5.63 -19.22
C ALA A 58 1.76 -6.46 -20.52
N PRO A 59 1.11 -5.99 -21.60
CA PRO A 59 1.31 -6.56 -22.91
C PRO A 59 2.81 -6.62 -23.26
N LYS A 60 3.27 -7.71 -23.89
CA LYS A 60 4.70 -7.95 -24.15
C LYS A 60 5.41 -6.77 -24.82
N ASN A 61 4.72 -6.08 -25.73
CA ASN A 61 5.26 -4.90 -26.43
C ASN A 61 5.25 -3.60 -25.61
N LYS A 62 4.78 -3.64 -24.36
CA LYS A 62 4.72 -2.51 -23.41
C LYS A 62 5.60 -2.72 -22.17
N ARG A 63 6.25 -3.88 -22.07
CA ARG A 63 7.14 -4.20 -20.94
C ARG A 63 8.47 -3.47 -21.05
N GLY A 64 9.20 -3.41 -19.93
CA GLY A 64 10.56 -2.88 -19.86
C GLY A 64 10.68 -1.41 -19.42
N LYS A 65 9.57 -0.69 -19.24
CA LYS A 65 9.60 0.62 -18.58
C LYS A 65 9.51 0.40 -17.07
N PRO A 66 10.54 0.76 -16.28
CA PRO A 66 10.48 0.60 -14.82
C PRO A 66 9.37 1.48 -14.23
N PHE A 67 8.85 1.05 -13.09
CA PHE A 67 7.97 1.89 -12.29
C PHE A 67 8.76 3.09 -11.75
N ASP A 68 8.13 4.25 -11.72
CA ASP A 68 8.68 5.47 -11.16
C ASP A 68 7.58 6.22 -10.43
N GLN A 69 7.64 6.23 -9.11
CA GLN A 69 6.66 6.89 -8.24
C GLN A 69 6.63 8.42 -8.39
N ASN A 70 7.65 9.02 -9.02
CA ASN A 70 7.71 10.48 -9.24
C ASN A 70 7.08 10.89 -10.58
N THR A 71 6.62 9.94 -11.38
CA THR A 71 5.84 10.23 -12.59
C THR A 71 4.34 10.29 -12.28
N ALA A 72 3.57 11.01 -13.10
CA ALA A 72 2.12 11.07 -12.93
C ALA A 72 1.50 9.67 -12.94
N GLY A 73 0.77 9.33 -11.86
CA GLY A 73 0.14 8.02 -11.68
C GLY A 73 0.06 7.62 -10.22
N LEU A 74 0.45 6.39 -9.92
CA LEU A 74 0.50 5.86 -8.56
C LEU A 74 1.85 6.21 -7.92
N HIS A 75 1.84 6.84 -6.74
CA HIS A 75 3.04 7.00 -5.93
C HIS A 75 3.31 5.74 -5.11
N HIS A 76 2.34 5.32 -4.32
CA HIS A 76 2.36 4.06 -3.56
C HIS A 76 0.94 3.60 -3.25
N LEU A 77 0.81 2.34 -2.83
CA LEU A 77 -0.41 1.74 -2.32
C LEU A 77 -0.26 1.56 -0.82
N CYS A 78 -1.18 2.12 -0.02
CA CYS A 78 -1.15 1.99 1.43
C CYS A 78 -2.30 1.13 1.96
N PHE A 79 -1.97 0.09 2.71
CA PHE A 79 -2.90 -0.74 3.47
C PHE A 79 -2.94 -0.30 4.93
N ARG A 80 -4.12 -0.34 5.52
CA ARG A 80 -4.28 -0.05 6.94
C ARG A 80 -4.16 -1.33 7.76
N ALA A 81 -3.16 -1.37 8.64
CA ALA A 81 -3.02 -2.38 9.68
C ALA A 81 -3.94 -2.07 10.88
N ARG A 82 -4.20 -3.06 11.72
CA ARG A 82 -5.05 -2.92 12.92
C ARG A 82 -4.26 -2.53 14.17
N SER A 83 -2.95 -2.76 14.15
CA SER A 83 -2.05 -2.47 15.27
C SER A 83 -0.62 -2.24 14.79
N VAL A 84 0.23 -1.67 15.66
CA VAL A 84 1.69 -1.61 15.48
C VAL A 84 2.26 -3.02 15.31
N ALA A 85 1.80 -3.97 16.12
CA ALA A 85 2.27 -5.37 16.04
C ALA A 85 1.97 -6.03 14.69
N ASP A 86 0.86 -5.65 14.02
CA ASP A 86 0.56 -6.13 12.67
C ASP A 86 1.53 -5.55 11.65
N VAL A 87 1.88 -4.26 11.74
CA VAL A 87 2.90 -3.64 10.87
C VAL A 87 4.23 -4.35 11.02
N ASP A 88 4.66 -4.64 12.27
CA ASP A 88 5.90 -5.37 12.54
C ASP A 88 5.85 -6.81 12.02
N ALA A 89 4.70 -7.48 12.12
CA ALA A 89 4.53 -8.84 11.61
C ALA A 89 4.60 -8.87 10.07
N ILE A 90 3.98 -7.90 9.41
CA ILE A 90 4.06 -7.72 7.96
C ILE A 90 5.49 -7.45 7.53
N ALA A 91 6.21 -6.57 8.23
CA ALA A 91 7.60 -6.26 7.90
C ALA A 91 8.50 -7.49 7.99
N ARG A 92 8.36 -8.32 9.04
CA ARG A 92 9.08 -9.58 9.15
C ARG A 92 8.76 -10.52 7.99
N PHE A 93 7.48 -10.72 7.68
CA PHE A 93 7.05 -11.57 6.56
C PHE A 93 7.63 -11.08 5.21
N VAL A 94 7.60 -9.77 4.97
CA VAL A 94 8.12 -9.16 3.75
C VAL A 94 9.63 -9.38 3.61
N VAL A 95 10.38 -9.25 4.70
CA VAL A 95 11.82 -9.47 4.70
C VAL A 95 12.16 -10.96 4.59
N ASP A 96 11.56 -11.78 5.42
CA ASP A 96 11.97 -13.19 5.57
C ASP A 96 11.43 -14.09 4.45
N GLU A 97 10.17 -13.89 4.03
CA GLU A 97 9.46 -14.77 3.10
C GLU A 97 9.36 -14.21 1.67
N LEU A 98 9.23 -12.90 1.52
CA LEU A 98 9.16 -12.25 0.20
C LEU A 98 10.52 -11.75 -0.29
N GLN A 99 11.48 -11.55 0.62
CA GLN A 99 12.81 -10.99 0.33
C GLN A 99 12.72 -9.69 -0.49
N ALA A 100 11.74 -8.85 -0.15
CA ALA A 100 11.46 -7.62 -0.86
C ALA A 100 12.43 -6.49 -0.47
N THR A 101 12.57 -5.51 -1.36
CA THR A 101 13.34 -4.30 -1.09
C THR A 101 12.60 -3.42 -0.09
N VAL A 102 13.19 -3.20 1.08
CA VAL A 102 12.65 -2.28 2.10
C VAL A 102 13.08 -0.86 1.75
N VAL A 103 12.11 0.05 1.66
CA VAL A 103 12.35 1.49 1.44
C VAL A 103 12.44 2.22 2.78
N HIS A 104 11.45 2.02 3.65
CA HIS A 104 11.45 2.51 5.03
C HIS A 104 11.14 1.35 5.98
N PRO A 105 12.00 1.05 6.96
CA PRO A 105 11.69 0.04 7.97
C PRO A 105 10.50 0.49 8.82
N PRO A 106 9.92 -0.39 9.67
CA PRO A 106 8.89 0.03 10.59
C PRO A 106 9.34 1.20 11.46
N GLU A 107 8.63 2.32 11.39
CA GLU A 107 9.03 3.55 12.06
C GLU A 107 7.84 4.41 12.50
N ASP A 108 8.11 5.28 13.49
CA ASP A 108 7.16 6.29 13.92
C ASP A 108 7.02 7.39 12.87
N GLY A 109 5.80 7.62 12.42
CA GLY A 109 5.39 8.64 11.47
C GLY A 109 4.51 9.72 12.10
N SER A 110 4.69 10.02 13.40
CA SER A 110 3.84 10.98 14.14
C SER A 110 3.82 12.39 13.52
N GLN A 111 4.77 12.71 12.64
CA GLN A 111 4.74 13.92 11.82
C GLN A 111 3.57 13.96 10.83
N PHE A 112 3.03 12.80 10.42
CA PHE A 112 1.87 12.71 9.52
C PHE A 112 0.55 12.71 10.30
N ALA A 113 0.51 11.96 11.41
CA ALA A 113 -0.64 11.92 12.32
C ALA A 113 -0.22 11.38 13.70
N PRO A 114 -0.85 11.80 14.81
CA PRO A 114 -0.54 11.27 16.13
C PRO A 114 -0.61 9.75 16.20
N GLY A 115 0.51 9.10 16.55
CA GLY A 115 0.61 7.65 16.64
C GLY A 115 0.61 6.91 15.29
N TYR A 116 0.89 7.63 14.20
CA TYR A 116 1.14 7.01 12.90
C TYR A 116 2.38 6.13 12.99
N TYR A 117 2.27 4.90 12.52
CA TYR A 117 3.37 3.94 12.46
C TYR A 117 3.30 3.20 11.13
N SER A 118 4.39 3.17 10.36
CA SER A 118 4.34 2.59 9.02
C SER A 118 5.60 1.85 8.62
N PHE A 119 5.46 1.09 7.54
CA PHE A 119 6.47 0.29 6.87
C PHE A 119 6.27 0.39 5.36
N LEU A 120 7.33 0.69 4.61
CA LEU A 120 7.29 0.87 3.16
C LEU A 120 8.31 -0.06 2.47
N PHE A 121 7.87 -0.77 1.44
CA PHE A 121 8.70 -1.68 0.64
C PHE A 121 8.25 -1.69 -0.83
N GLU A 122 8.98 -2.40 -1.67
CA GLU A 122 8.73 -2.51 -3.11
C GLU A 122 8.39 -3.95 -3.51
N ASP A 123 7.49 -4.10 -4.47
CA ASP A 123 7.29 -5.36 -5.17
C ASP A 123 8.46 -5.63 -6.15
N PRO A 124 8.51 -6.79 -6.84
CA PRO A 124 9.61 -7.08 -7.76
C PRO A 124 9.79 -6.12 -8.95
N ASP A 125 8.78 -5.31 -9.27
CA ASP A 125 8.82 -4.28 -10.31
C ASP A 125 9.08 -2.86 -9.75
N GLY A 126 9.27 -2.73 -8.43
CA GLY A 126 9.51 -1.45 -7.75
C GLY A 126 8.23 -0.71 -7.39
N ILE A 127 7.04 -1.31 -7.53
CA ILE A 127 5.79 -0.69 -7.08
C ILE A 127 5.81 -0.64 -5.57
N ARG A 128 5.67 0.58 -5.01
CA ARG A 128 5.73 0.82 -3.57
C ARG A 128 4.45 0.44 -2.85
N ILE A 129 4.62 -0.26 -1.73
CA ILE A 129 3.55 -0.76 -0.88
C ILE A 129 3.82 -0.32 0.55
N GLU A 130 2.89 0.40 1.13
CA GLU A 130 2.94 0.83 2.52
C GLU A 130 1.93 0.06 3.36
N PHE A 131 2.30 -0.19 4.61
CA PHE A 131 1.36 -0.58 5.66
C PHE A 131 1.44 0.43 6.77
N ASN A 132 0.30 0.99 7.17
CA ASN A 132 0.25 1.93 8.28
C ASN A 132 -0.74 1.53 9.36
N PHE A 133 -0.48 2.00 10.57
CA PHE A 133 -1.41 2.00 11.69
C PHE A 133 -1.58 3.44 12.19
N VAL A 134 -2.84 3.82 12.44
CA VAL A 134 -3.19 5.07 13.13
C VAL A 134 -4.18 4.73 14.25
N PRO A 135 -3.91 5.12 15.50
CA PRO A 135 -4.77 4.78 16.64
C PRO A 135 -6.21 5.30 16.51
N GLY A 136 -7.15 4.62 17.17
CA GLY A 136 -8.55 4.98 17.20
C GLY A 136 -9.23 4.81 15.84
N LYS A 137 -10.07 5.77 15.47
CA LYS A 137 -10.71 5.80 14.15
C LYS A 137 -9.83 6.46 13.10
N GLY A 138 -8.63 6.91 13.49
CA GLY A 138 -7.69 7.61 12.63
C GLY A 138 -8.36 8.82 11.95
N HIS A 139 -8.02 9.04 10.69
CA HIS A 139 -8.58 10.12 9.89
C HIS A 139 -10.05 9.93 9.51
N PHE A 140 -10.63 8.75 9.78
CA PHE A 140 -12.02 8.41 9.43
C PHE A 140 -13.00 8.58 10.61
N GLY A 141 -12.52 8.99 11.78
CA GLY A 141 -13.37 9.33 12.91
C GLY A 141 -14.10 10.65 12.70
N GLU A 142 -15.26 10.81 13.38
CA GLU A 142 -15.91 12.10 13.46
C GLU A 142 -14.96 13.11 14.11
N GLY A 143 -14.72 14.25 13.44
CA GLY A 143 -13.68 15.20 13.85
C GLY A 143 -12.25 14.70 13.66
N GLY A 144 -12.02 13.62 12.88
CA GLY A 144 -10.70 13.12 12.52
C GLY A 144 -9.87 14.21 11.87
N ARG A 145 -8.63 14.39 12.36
CA ARG A 145 -7.72 15.44 11.92
C ARG A 145 -6.49 14.84 11.26
N LEU A 146 -6.04 15.48 10.20
CA LEU A 146 -4.81 15.17 9.49
C LEU A 146 -3.68 16.06 9.99
N GLY A 147 -2.46 15.53 9.99
CA GLY A 147 -1.25 16.27 10.30
C GLY A 147 -0.87 16.30 11.79
N PRO A 148 0.33 16.80 12.09
CA PRO A 148 0.87 16.91 13.44
C PRO A 148 -0.03 17.75 14.37
N GLY A 149 -0.25 17.26 15.57
CA GLY A 149 -1.08 17.94 16.56
C GLY A 149 -2.57 17.99 16.23
N GLY A 150 -3.03 17.20 15.24
CA GLY A 150 -4.42 17.16 14.84
C GLY A 150 -4.91 18.43 14.15
N GLN A 151 -4.03 19.15 13.48
CA GLN A 151 -4.34 20.30 12.64
C GLN A 151 -5.15 19.86 11.41
N GLY A 152 -5.80 20.80 10.76
CA GLY A 152 -6.67 20.52 9.61
C GLY A 152 -5.88 20.20 8.33
N PRO A 153 -6.60 19.84 7.23
CA PRO A 153 -5.98 19.49 5.95
C PRO A 153 -5.05 20.56 5.38
N ALA A 154 -5.28 21.84 5.70
CA ALA A 154 -4.45 22.95 5.20
C ALA A 154 -3.01 22.86 5.70
N ASP A 155 -2.81 22.42 6.94
CA ASP A 155 -1.46 22.34 7.51
C ASP A 155 -0.69 21.10 7.02
N PHE A 156 -1.42 20.05 6.66
CA PHE A 156 -0.83 18.84 6.07
C PHE A 156 -0.25 19.12 4.67
N TYR A 157 -0.93 19.95 3.87
CA TYR A 157 -0.51 20.26 2.51
C TYR A 157 0.44 21.48 2.40
N SER A 158 0.59 22.26 3.45
CA SER A 158 1.49 23.42 3.46
C SER A 158 2.93 23.09 3.86
N GLY A 159 3.19 21.88 4.33
CA GLY A 159 4.50 21.45 4.83
C GLY A 159 5.28 20.60 3.82
N ASP A 160 6.58 20.66 3.95
CA ASP A 160 7.58 19.93 3.14
C ASP A 160 7.60 18.41 3.36
N GLY A 161 6.59 17.85 4.03
CA GLY A 161 6.54 16.44 4.45
C GLY A 161 6.38 15.41 3.32
N LEU A 162 6.04 15.83 2.09
CA LEU A 162 5.90 14.93 0.95
C LEU A 162 7.12 14.91 0.01
N ASN A 163 8.13 15.75 0.27
CA ASN A 163 9.31 15.87 -0.60
C ASN A 163 10.55 15.12 -0.12
N ASN A 164 10.47 14.36 0.97
CA ASN A 164 11.58 13.58 1.51
C ASN A 164 11.36 12.08 1.29
N GLY A 165 11.41 11.65 0.04
CA GLY A 165 11.37 10.25 -0.28
C GLY A 165 12.01 9.93 -1.61
#